data_0ed6c6731aceb054452c9f5dfc673311
#
_entry.id   0ed6c6731aceb054452c9f5dfc673311
#
_cell.length_a   1.000
_cell.length_b   1.000
_cell.length_c   1.000
_cell.angle_alpha   90.00
_cell.angle_beta   90.00
_cell.angle_gamma   90.00
#
_symmetry.space_group_name_H-M   'P 1'
#
loop_
_entity.id
_entity.type
_entity.pdbx_description
1 polymer ?
#
loop_
_entity_poly.entity_id
_entity_poly.type
_entity_poly.pdbx_seq_one_letter_code
_entity_poly.pdbx_strand_id
1 'polypeptide(L)'
;MSLNERYLLCLGVCNTLFDTPHVKSDVVLALMLRGVKNPQDQWQADILAARDLPGAIPLGESHVLLPRPHLQELIAYIQQHPNLDVAIISGATREYIDKFVGMVAPELLEMCQFIWSREDEPSYYKRGAGKTYKTLERIPELKGYRAGRILMVEHGDVFPYESHLRVRPFYGEHYTATDLQNEHELQDVIRRLSILTQVDDIIALRNKEDTDQEQYFEKVNAWKKQHNISMFDSDYAVKMRACPFKPPVAIDDIEKPYEEPIELFFDMN
;
A
#
# COMPACT_ATOMS: atom_id res chain seq x y z
N MET A 1 22.36 -17.66 -9.82
CA MET A 1 21.09 -17.90 -9.09
C MET A 1 20.00 -17.94 -10.15
N SER A 2 19.17 -18.98 -10.17
CA SER A 2 18.05 -19.08 -11.11
C SER A 2 16.94 -18.10 -10.70
N LEU A 3 16.02 -17.72 -11.61
CA LEU A 3 14.89 -16.84 -11.27
C LEU A 3 14.03 -17.42 -10.15
N ASN A 4 13.90 -18.76 -10.09
CA ASN A 4 13.15 -19.44 -9.03
C ASN A 4 13.73 -19.25 -7.60
N GLU A 5 14.99 -18.83 -7.50
CA GLU A 5 15.66 -18.57 -6.22
C GLU A 5 15.67 -17.11 -5.84
N ARG A 6 15.22 -16.22 -6.74
CA ARG A 6 15.16 -14.79 -6.53
C ARG A 6 13.76 -14.35 -6.06
N TYR A 7 13.71 -13.27 -5.35
CA TYR A 7 12.46 -12.58 -5.06
C TYR A 7 12.17 -11.58 -6.18
N LEU A 8 10.90 -11.32 -6.42
CA LEU A 8 10.45 -10.26 -7.30
C LEU A 8 9.58 -9.27 -6.54
N LEU A 9 10.00 -8.01 -6.52
CA LEU A 9 9.23 -6.90 -6.01
C LEU A 9 8.55 -6.17 -7.16
N CYS A 10 7.24 -6.30 -7.24
CA CYS A 10 6.41 -5.57 -8.17
C CYS A 10 5.96 -4.25 -7.51
N LEU A 11 6.12 -3.14 -8.21
CA LEU A 11 5.78 -1.81 -7.71
C LEU A 11 4.61 -1.22 -8.49
N GLY A 12 3.54 -0.84 -7.79
CA GLY A 12 2.55 0.10 -8.31
C GLY A 12 3.16 1.50 -8.41
N VAL A 13 2.60 2.37 -9.23
CA VAL A 13 3.17 3.70 -9.50
C VAL A 13 2.31 4.79 -8.90
N CYS A 14 1.16 5.09 -9.52
CA CYS A 14 0.29 6.19 -9.10
C CYS A 14 -0.24 5.95 -7.68
N ASN A 15 -0.22 6.95 -6.84
CA ASN A 15 -0.66 6.94 -5.45
C ASN A 15 0.05 5.87 -4.57
N THR A 16 1.08 5.22 -5.10
CA THR A 16 1.92 4.24 -4.41
C THR A 16 3.33 4.79 -4.21
N LEU A 17 4.03 5.15 -5.28
CA LEU A 17 5.39 5.71 -5.24
C LEU A 17 5.41 7.24 -5.35
N PHE A 18 4.43 7.79 -6.02
CA PHE A 18 4.24 9.23 -6.15
C PHE A 18 2.79 9.55 -6.50
N ASP A 19 2.44 10.80 -6.39
CA ASP A 19 1.18 11.34 -6.89
C ASP A 19 1.43 12.47 -7.90
N THR A 20 0.49 12.59 -8.84
CA THR A 20 0.42 13.73 -9.77
C THR A 20 -0.93 14.39 -9.60
N PRO A 21 -1.09 15.25 -8.57
CA PRO A 21 -2.32 16.01 -8.41
C PRO A 21 -2.66 16.75 -9.71
N HIS A 22 -3.79 16.42 -10.29
CA HIS A 22 -4.30 17.05 -11.50
C HIS A 22 -5.82 17.15 -11.45
N VAL A 23 -6.40 18.01 -12.26
CA VAL A 23 -7.87 18.15 -12.34
C VAL A 23 -8.50 16.80 -12.67
N LYS A 24 -8.97 16.10 -11.65
CA LYS A 24 -9.87 14.96 -11.84
C LYS A 24 -11.29 15.50 -11.76
N SER A 25 -12.06 15.32 -12.82
CA SER A 25 -13.49 15.66 -12.83
C SER A 25 -14.23 15.06 -11.62
N ASP A 26 -13.76 13.91 -11.14
CA ASP A 26 -14.32 13.20 -10.00
C ASP A 26 -14.08 13.94 -8.66
N VAL A 27 -12.95 14.61 -8.50
CA VAL A 27 -12.65 15.42 -7.30
C VAL A 27 -13.53 16.68 -7.29
N VAL A 28 -13.65 17.36 -8.43
CA VAL A 28 -14.54 18.52 -8.57
C VAL A 28 -15.98 18.11 -8.28
N LEU A 29 -16.42 16.95 -8.80
CA LEU A 29 -17.76 16.43 -8.52
C LEU A 29 -17.94 16.09 -7.02
N ALA A 30 -16.95 15.47 -6.39
CA ALA A 30 -16.98 15.16 -4.96
C ALA A 30 -17.05 16.42 -4.09
N LEU A 31 -16.32 17.49 -4.45
CA LEU A 31 -16.38 18.78 -3.77
C LEU A 31 -17.76 19.45 -3.96
N MET A 32 -18.34 19.35 -5.16
CA MET A 32 -19.71 19.83 -5.44
C MET A 32 -20.74 19.11 -4.56
N LEU A 33 -20.64 17.79 -4.45
CA LEU A 33 -21.54 16.96 -3.62
C LEU A 33 -21.41 17.29 -2.11
N ARG A 34 -20.24 17.76 -1.67
CA ARG A 34 -20.00 18.25 -0.31
C ARG A 34 -20.44 19.69 -0.07
N GLY A 35 -21.05 20.35 -1.07
CA GLY A 35 -21.57 21.72 -0.96
C GLY A 35 -20.49 22.81 -1.02
N VAL A 36 -19.30 22.50 -1.53
CA VAL A 36 -18.26 23.52 -1.78
C VAL A 36 -18.73 24.45 -2.88
N LYS A 37 -18.80 25.75 -2.59
CA LYS A 37 -19.38 26.75 -3.51
C LYS A 37 -18.60 26.95 -4.80
N ASN A 38 -17.25 26.88 -4.71
CA ASN A 38 -16.34 27.02 -5.85
C ASN A 38 -15.33 25.85 -5.82
N PRO A 39 -15.75 24.65 -6.19
CA PRO A 39 -14.90 23.45 -6.07
C PRO A 39 -13.66 23.53 -6.95
N GLN A 40 -13.72 24.25 -8.06
CA GLN A 40 -12.60 24.44 -8.98
C GLN A 40 -11.54 25.38 -8.41
N ASP A 41 -11.95 26.45 -7.74
CA ASP A 41 -11.04 27.39 -7.08
C ASP A 41 -10.37 26.74 -5.87
N GLN A 42 -11.14 26.00 -5.07
CA GLN A 42 -10.58 25.25 -3.93
C GLN A 42 -9.54 24.26 -4.39
N TRP A 43 -9.85 23.49 -5.42
CA TRP A 43 -8.95 22.52 -5.97
C TRP A 43 -7.67 23.14 -6.58
N GLN A 44 -7.78 24.29 -7.27
CA GLN A 44 -6.63 25.05 -7.75
C GLN A 44 -5.75 25.55 -6.58
N ALA A 45 -6.35 25.97 -5.49
CA ALA A 45 -5.62 26.36 -4.28
C ALA A 45 -4.88 25.18 -3.66
N ASP A 46 -5.50 23.99 -3.62
CA ASP A 46 -4.90 22.78 -3.09
C ASP A 46 -3.67 22.33 -3.93
N ILE A 47 -3.75 22.44 -5.27
CA ILE A 47 -2.59 22.18 -6.14
C ILE A 47 -1.47 23.22 -5.94
N LEU A 48 -1.83 24.49 -5.82
CA LEU A 48 -0.82 25.52 -5.57
C LEU A 48 -0.13 25.28 -4.22
N ALA A 49 -0.89 24.90 -3.19
CA ALA A 49 -0.32 24.49 -1.91
C ALA A 49 0.59 23.25 -2.02
N ALA A 50 0.21 22.26 -2.83
CA ALA A 50 1.03 21.07 -3.08
C ALA A 50 2.37 21.39 -3.77
N ARG A 51 2.47 22.50 -4.53
CA ARG A 51 3.73 22.94 -5.17
C ARG A 51 4.78 23.41 -4.17
N ASP A 52 4.34 23.88 -3.02
CA ASP A 52 5.22 24.39 -1.95
C ASP A 52 5.66 23.27 -0.99
N LEU A 53 5.18 22.04 -1.20
CA LEU A 53 5.55 20.90 -0.38
C LEU A 53 7.01 20.46 -0.64
N PRO A 54 7.72 19.96 0.38
CA PRO A 54 9.06 19.42 0.23
C PRO A 54 9.12 18.32 -0.83
N GLY A 55 10.03 18.44 -1.78
CA GLY A 55 10.22 17.46 -2.84
C GLY A 55 9.24 17.56 -4.02
N ALA A 56 8.30 18.52 -3.99
CA ALA A 56 7.38 18.75 -5.09
C ALA A 56 8.12 19.21 -6.35
N ILE A 57 7.75 18.62 -7.49
CA ILE A 57 8.29 18.96 -8.81
C ILE A 57 7.18 19.60 -9.63
N PRO A 58 7.23 20.92 -9.89
CA PRO A 58 6.22 21.60 -10.70
C PRO A 58 6.21 21.09 -12.15
N LEU A 59 5.04 20.78 -12.67
CA LEU A 59 4.79 20.35 -14.04
C LEU A 59 3.96 21.41 -14.79
N GLY A 60 4.56 22.55 -15.09
CA GLY A 60 3.84 23.70 -15.60
C GLY A 60 3.03 24.42 -14.53
N GLU A 61 1.96 25.12 -14.92
CA GLU A 61 1.21 25.99 -14.00
C GLU A 61 0.17 25.24 -13.15
N SER A 62 -0.37 24.12 -13.66
CA SER A 62 -1.54 23.44 -13.12
C SER A 62 -1.31 22.03 -12.58
N HIS A 63 -0.06 21.56 -12.59
CA HIS A 63 0.26 20.19 -12.19
C HIS A 63 1.50 20.15 -11.32
N VAL A 64 1.54 19.16 -10.45
CA VAL A 64 2.67 18.88 -9.57
C VAL A 64 2.94 17.38 -9.61
N LEU A 65 4.19 17.00 -9.56
CA LEU A 65 4.61 15.64 -9.28
C LEU A 65 5.19 15.62 -7.87
N LEU A 66 4.58 14.86 -6.98
CA LEU A 66 5.00 14.74 -5.60
C LEU A 66 5.49 13.31 -5.35
N PRO A 67 6.80 13.08 -5.23
CA PRO A 67 7.34 11.79 -4.81
C PRO A 67 6.89 11.46 -3.38
N ARG A 68 6.57 10.20 -3.13
CA ARG A 68 6.29 9.74 -1.78
C ARG A 68 7.55 9.80 -0.93
N PRO A 69 7.48 10.24 0.33
CA PRO A 69 8.63 10.20 1.24
C PRO A 69 9.28 8.82 1.29
N HIS A 70 10.58 8.79 1.50
CA HIS A 70 11.40 7.57 1.58
C HIS A 70 11.50 6.74 0.29
N LEU A 71 11.07 7.26 -0.86
CA LEU A 71 11.21 6.57 -2.15
C LEU A 71 12.69 6.24 -2.47
N GLN A 72 13.60 7.17 -2.21
CA GLN A 72 15.03 6.96 -2.44
C GLN A 72 15.64 5.92 -1.48
N GLU A 73 15.12 5.81 -0.26
CA GLU A 73 15.51 4.76 0.69
C GLU A 73 15.08 3.38 0.19
N LEU A 74 13.86 3.27 -0.36
CA LEU A 74 13.39 2.03 -0.98
C LEU A 74 14.25 1.62 -2.18
N ILE A 75 14.62 2.57 -3.05
CA ILE A 75 15.52 2.32 -4.18
C ILE A 75 16.89 1.83 -3.70
N ALA A 76 17.47 2.52 -2.72
CA ALA A 76 18.74 2.13 -2.13
C ALA A 76 18.68 0.72 -1.50
N TYR A 77 17.57 0.40 -0.83
CA TYR A 77 17.33 -0.94 -0.29
C TYR A 77 17.34 -2.00 -1.40
N ILE A 78 16.62 -1.78 -2.49
CA ILE A 78 16.58 -2.72 -3.63
C ILE A 78 17.99 -2.92 -4.21
N GLN A 79 18.73 -1.84 -4.42
CA GLN A 79 20.10 -1.90 -4.96
C GLN A 79 21.08 -2.70 -4.09
N GLN A 80 20.88 -2.67 -2.77
CA GLN A 80 21.71 -3.42 -1.82
C GLN A 80 21.37 -4.90 -1.69
N HIS A 81 20.24 -5.33 -2.29
CA HIS A 81 19.74 -6.70 -2.18
C HIS A 81 19.77 -7.41 -3.55
N PRO A 82 20.92 -7.97 -3.99
CA PRO A 82 21.09 -8.52 -5.33
C PRO A 82 20.21 -9.74 -5.64
N ASN A 83 19.57 -10.34 -4.63
CA ASN A 83 18.58 -11.41 -4.78
C ASN A 83 17.15 -10.91 -4.96
N LEU A 84 16.94 -9.58 -4.94
CA LEU A 84 15.65 -8.94 -5.11
C LEU A 84 15.60 -8.27 -6.49
N ASP A 85 14.85 -8.86 -7.40
CA ASP A 85 14.50 -8.25 -8.68
C ASP A 85 13.35 -7.27 -8.51
N VAL A 86 13.26 -6.29 -9.38
CA VAL A 86 12.17 -5.31 -9.37
C VAL A 86 11.44 -5.28 -10.71
N ALA A 87 10.13 -5.10 -10.67
CA ALA A 87 9.29 -4.84 -11.84
C ALA A 87 8.28 -3.72 -11.52
N ILE A 88 7.82 -3.03 -12.55
CA ILE A 88 6.73 -2.06 -12.43
C ILE A 88 5.46 -2.69 -13.02
N ILE A 89 4.36 -2.65 -12.23
CA ILE A 89 3.04 -3.13 -12.66
C ILE A 89 2.03 -2.02 -12.37
N SER A 90 1.59 -1.32 -13.40
CA SER A 90 0.75 -0.13 -13.24
C SER A 90 -0.40 -0.08 -14.22
N GLY A 91 -1.55 0.44 -13.77
CA GLY A 91 -2.66 0.82 -14.66
C GLY A 91 -2.43 2.13 -15.43
N ALA A 92 -1.28 2.77 -15.28
CA ALA A 92 -0.88 3.92 -16.07
C ALA A 92 -0.39 3.50 -17.46
N THR A 93 -0.37 4.45 -18.40
CA THR A 93 0.22 4.23 -19.74
C THR A 93 1.74 4.11 -19.61
N ARG A 94 2.35 3.43 -20.59
CA ARG A 94 3.81 3.29 -20.65
C ARG A 94 4.50 4.66 -20.71
N GLU A 95 3.98 5.57 -21.51
CA GLU A 95 4.49 6.93 -21.63
C GLU A 95 4.46 7.67 -20.25
N TYR A 96 3.37 7.50 -19.50
CA TYR A 96 3.24 8.08 -18.17
C TYR A 96 4.30 7.52 -17.21
N ILE A 97 4.50 6.19 -17.22
CA ILE A 97 5.49 5.53 -16.37
C ILE A 97 6.89 6.02 -16.72
N ASP A 98 7.29 5.94 -17.98
CA ASP A 98 8.62 6.34 -18.45
C ASP A 98 8.91 7.80 -18.10
N LYS A 99 7.94 8.69 -18.30
CA LYS A 99 8.08 10.11 -17.98
C LYS A 99 8.22 10.37 -16.48
N PHE A 100 7.28 9.91 -15.68
CA PHE A 100 7.20 10.34 -14.27
C PHE A 100 8.08 9.53 -13.35
N VAL A 101 8.23 8.22 -13.57
CA VAL A 101 9.23 7.42 -12.87
C VAL A 101 10.62 7.91 -13.24
N GLY A 102 10.88 8.21 -14.52
CA GLY A 102 12.15 8.78 -14.98
C GLY A 102 12.50 10.14 -14.36
N MET A 103 11.51 10.91 -13.87
CA MET A 103 11.76 12.17 -13.17
C MET A 103 12.06 12.00 -11.68
N VAL A 104 11.47 11.01 -11.00
CA VAL A 104 11.58 10.86 -9.53
C VAL A 104 12.48 9.71 -9.11
N ALA A 105 12.65 8.71 -9.98
CA ALA A 105 13.34 7.46 -9.67
C ALA A 105 13.87 6.80 -10.96
N PRO A 106 14.76 7.46 -11.74
CA PRO A 106 15.27 6.91 -13.01
C PRO A 106 15.95 5.55 -12.79
N GLU A 107 16.58 5.33 -11.64
CA GLU A 107 17.25 4.09 -11.27
C GLU A 107 16.26 2.90 -11.25
N LEU A 108 14.99 3.11 -10.93
CA LEU A 108 13.98 2.05 -10.99
C LEU A 108 13.77 1.57 -12.42
N LEU A 109 13.76 2.48 -13.41
CA LEU A 109 13.60 2.08 -14.81
C LEU A 109 14.80 1.26 -15.30
N GLU A 110 16.00 1.60 -14.86
CA GLU A 110 17.23 0.88 -15.20
C GLU A 110 17.31 -0.51 -14.57
N MET A 111 16.79 -0.65 -13.33
CA MET A 111 16.81 -1.92 -12.60
C MET A 111 15.65 -2.85 -12.94
N CYS A 112 14.56 -2.34 -13.55
CA CYS A 112 13.38 -3.13 -13.83
C CYS A 112 13.67 -4.30 -14.75
N GLN A 113 13.27 -5.50 -14.36
CA GLN A 113 13.26 -6.69 -15.21
C GLN A 113 12.24 -6.55 -16.35
N PHE A 114 11.09 -5.95 -16.03
CA PHE A 114 10.05 -5.59 -16.99
C PHE A 114 9.15 -4.50 -16.43
N ILE A 115 8.40 -3.86 -17.33
CA ILE A 115 7.35 -2.91 -16.99
C ILE A 115 6.08 -3.39 -17.66
N TRP A 116 5.04 -3.62 -16.83
CA TRP A 116 3.71 -3.97 -17.27
C TRP A 116 2.79 -2.76 -17.09
N SER A 117 2.34 -2.22 -18.20
CA SER A 117 1.54 -0.99 -18.28
C SER A 117 0.10 -1.28 -18.71
N ARG A 118 -0.72 -0.26 -18.83
CA ARG A 118 -2.10 -0.36 -19.31
C ARG A 118 -2.19 -0.98 -20.71
N GLU A 119 -1.21 -0.73 -21.57
CA GLU A 119 -1.20 -1.18 -22.96
C GLU A 119 -0.89 -2.67 -23.09
N ASP A 120 -0.19 -3.25 -22.11
CA ASP A 120 0.31 -4.62 -22.23
C ASP A 120 -0.82 -5.65 -22.08
N GLU A 121 -1.73 -5.44 -21.14
CA GLU A 121 -2.82 -6.38 -20.93
C GLU A 121 -3.97 -5.76 -20.11
N PRO A 122 -5.03 -5.27 -20.73
CA PRO A 122 -6.18 -4.76 -19.99
C PRO A 122 -6.91 -5.83 -19.17
N SER A 123 -6.66 -7.12 -19.42
CA SER A 123 -7.31 -8.23 -18.73
C SER A 123 -6.69 -8.60 -17.37
N TYR A 124 -5.55 -8.03 -16.98
CA TYR A 124 -5.00 -8.29 -15.65
C TYR A 124 -5.82 -7.62 -14.53
N TYR A 125 -6.68 -6.67 -14.90
CA TYR A 125 -7.71 -6.18 -13.99
C TYR A 125 -8.94 -7.09 -14.03
N LYS A 126 -9.34 -7.62 -12.88
CA LYS A 126 -10.65 -8.27 -12.70
C LYS A 126 -11.60 -7.32 -12.01
N ARG A 127 -12.85 -7.31 -12.46
CA ARG A 127 -13.97 -6.71 -11.73
C ARG A 127 -14.70 -7.80 -10.98
N GLY A 128 -14.74 -7.71 -9.65
CA GLY A 128 -15.52 -8.61 -8.81
C GLY A 128 -16.19 -7.81 -7.69
N ALA A 129 -17.46 -8.06 -7.40
CA ALA A 129 -18.23 -7.38 -6.34
C ALA A 129 -18.11 -5.84 -6.36
N GLY A 130 -18.06 -5.22 -7.56
CA GLY A 130 -17.93 -3.78 -7.72
C GLY A 130 -16.51 -3.21 -7.55
N LYS A 131 -15.52 -4.04 -7.29
CA LYS A 131 -14.11 -3.63 -7.16
C LYS A 131 -13.26 -4.12 -8.34
N THR A 132 -12.21 -3.37 -8.63
CA THR A 132 -11.18 -3.76 -9.60
C THR A 132 -9.90 -4.08 -8.84
N TYR A 133 -9.30 -5.22 -9.14
CA TYR A 133 -8.04 -5.66 -8.53
C TYR A 133 -7.07 -6.19 -9.57
N LYS A 134 -5.77 -6.07 -9.29
CA LYS A 134 -4.69 -6.62 -10.10
C LYS A 134 -4.59 -8.13 -9.88
N THR A 135 -4.45 -8.90 -10.97
CA THR A 135 -4.30 -10.35 -10.92
C THR A 135 -2.91 -10.73 -11.42
N LEU A 136 -1.97 -10.96 -10.51
CA LEU A 136 -0.57 -11.24 -10.84
C LEU A 136 -0.41 -12.51 -11.69
N GLU A 137 -1.20 -13.53 -11.45
CA GLU A 137 -1.15 -14.81 -12.18
C GLU A 137 -1.31 -14.68 -13.71
N ARG A 138 -1.83 -13.55 -14.18
CA ARG A 138 -2.06 -13.30 -15.61
C ARG A 138 -0.89 -12.64 -16.32
N ILE A 139 0.14 -12.26 -15.59
CA ILE A 139 1.31 -11.59 -16.13
C ILE A 139 2.33 -12.67 -16.55
N PRO A 140 2.59 -12.84 -17.88
CA PRO A 140 3.43 -13.93 -18.36
C PRO A 140 4.87 -13.88 -17.83
N GLU A 141 5.41 -12.68 -17.62
CA GLU A 141 6.77 -12.44 -17.16
C GLU A 141 6.99 -12.99 -15.72
N LEU A 142 5.93 -13.12 -14.94
CA LEU A 142 6.00 -13.69 -13.59
C LEU A 142 6.23 -15.20 -13.57
N LYS A 143 5.98 -15.92 -14.69
CA LYS A 143 6.13 -17.39 -14.76
C LYS A 143 7.53 -17.90 -14.49
N GLY A 144 8.54 -17.05 -14.60
CA GLY A 144 9.92 -17.39 -14.26
C GLY A 144 10.21 -17.40 -12.76
N TYR A 145 9.35 -16.77 -11.96
CA TYR A 145 9.51 -16.65 -10.53
C TYR A 145 8.61 -17.63 -9.78
N ARG A 146 9.06 -18.08 -8.61
CA ARG A 146 8.21 -18.87 -7.71
C ARG A 146 7.13 -17.98 -7.09
N ALA A 147 5.87 -18.41 -7.12
CA ALA A 147 4.74 -17.61 -6.62
C ALA A 147 4.95 -17.12 -5.17
N GLY A 148 5.46 -17.98 -4.29
CA GLY A 148 5.76 -17.63 -2.90
C GLY A 148 6.94 -16.67 -2.70
N ARG A 149 7.54 -16.15 -3.79
CA ARG A 149 8.62 -15.14 -3.78
C ARG A 149 8.29 -13.89 -4.59
N ILE A 150 7.03 -13.69 -4.92
CA ILE A 150 6.53 -12.49 -5.59
C ILE A 150 5.82 -11.62 -4.58
N LEU A 151 6.19 -10.36 -4.50
CA LEU A 151 5.59 -9.34 -3.65
C LEU A 151 5.12 -8.17 -4.51
N MET A 152 3.99 -7.57 -4.17
CA MET A 152 3.47 -6.38 -4.86
C MET A 152 3.19 -5.26 -3.86
N VAL A 153 3.90 -4.15 -3.98
CA VAL A 153 3.61 -2.90 -3.25
C VAL A 153 2.57 -2.12 -4.03
N GLU A 154 1.39 -1.94 -3.45
CA GLU A 154 0.27 -1.30 -4.12
C GLU A 154 -0.74 -0.73 -3.10
N HIS A 155 -1.39 0.38 -3.44
CA HIS A 155 -2.48 0.94 -2.64
C HIS A 155 -3.83 0.28 -2.94
N GLY A 156 -4.04 -0.17 -4.17
CA GLY A 156 -5.24 -0.88 -4.62
C GLY A 156 -5.20 -2.37 -4.29
N ASP A 157 -6.31 -3.06 -4.53
CA ASP A 157 -6.40 -4.49 -4.26
C ASP A 157 -5.57 -5.30 -5.28
N VAL A 158 -4.86 -6.32 -4.79
CA VAL A 158 -4.00 -7.24 -5.56
C VAL A 158 -4.42 -8.68 -5.25
N PHE A 159 -4.31 -9.57 -6.23
CA PHE A 159 -4.54 -11.00 -6.07
C PHE A 159 -3.33 -11.79 -6.63
N PRO A 160 -2.79 -12.80 -5.94
CA PRO A 160 -3.22 -13.27 -4.61
C PRO A 160 -2.89 -12.27 -3.50
N TYR A 161 -3.72 -12.24 -2.47
CA TYR A 161 -3.59 -11.27 -1.36
C TYR A 161 -2.32 -11.46 -0.54
N GLU A 162 -1.83 -12.68 -0.45
CA GLU A 162 -0.61 -13.05 0.27
C GLU A 162 0.64 -12.39 -0.31
N SER A 163 0.61 -12.09 -1.61
CA SER A 163 1.68 -11.34 -2.29
C SER A 163 1.60 -9.82 -2.08
N HIS A 164 0.54 -9.32 -1.44
CA HIS A 164 0.26 -7.90 -1.36
C HIS A 164 0.92 -7.24 -0.14
N LEU A 165 1.82 -6.31 -0.39
CA LEU A 165 2.30 -5.33 0.58
C LEU A 165 1.48 -4.05 0.42
N ARG A 166 0.35 -4.01 1.10
CA ARG A 166 -0.57 -2.88 1.00
C ARG A 166 0.04 -1.64 1.62
N VAL A 167 -0.08 -0.53 0.91
CA VAL A 167 0.25 0.82 1.40
C VAL A 167 -1.00 1.70 1.34
N ARG A 168 -1.06 2.73 2.17
CA ARG A 168 -2.14 3.73 2.06
C ARG A 168 -1.98 4.49 0.75
N PRO A 169 -3.08 4.86 0.06
CA PRO A 169 -2.99 5.69 -1.13
C PRO A 169 -2.39 7.06 -0.78
N PHE A 170 -1.41 7.47 -1.57
CA PHE A 170 -0.71 8.74 -1.40
C PHE A 170 -1.35 9.78 -2.33
N TYR A 171 -2.09 10.71 -1.74
CA TYR A 171 -2.74 11.81 -2.44
C TYR A 171 -2.09 13.13 -1.99
N GLY A 172 -1.17 13.63 -2.80
CA GLY A 172 -0.32 14.77 -2.47
C GLY A 172 -1.07 16.03 -2.06
N GLU A 173 -2.25 16.27 -2.67
CA GLU A 173 -3.12 17.39 -2.36
C GLU A 173 -3.72 17.37 -0.93
N HIS A 174 -3.64 16.22 -0.24
CA HIS A 174 -4.15 16.08 1.13
C HIS A 174 -3.06 16.21 2.20
N TYR A 175 -1.80 16.40 1.80
CA TYR A 175 -0.67 16.45 2.72
C TYR A 175 -0.25 17.88 3.01
N THR A 176 0.09 18.15 4.26
CA THR A 176 0.88 19.31 4.68
C THR A 176 2.37 18.92 4.72
N ALA A 177 3.27 19.90 4.88
CA ALA A 177 4.69 19.63 5.08
C ALA A 177 4.94 18.75 6.32
N THR A 178 4.15 18.92 7.38
CA THR A 178 4.23 18.10 8.60
C THR A 178 3.76 16.67 8.35
N ASP A 179 2.68 16.48 7.57
CA ASP A 179 2.20 15.15 7.22
C ASP A 179 3.23 14.38 6.41
N LEU A 180 3.92 15.04 5.46
CA LEU A 180 5.00 14.43 4.69
C LEU A 180 6.19 14.01 5.56
N GLN A 181 6.53 14.79 6.60
CA GLN A 181 7.58 14.41 7.56
C GLN A 181 7.23 13.18 8.39
N ASN A 182 5.94 12.94 8.60
CA ASN A 182 5.42 11.81 9.37
C ASN A 182 4.92 10.65 8.48
N GLU A 183 5.11 10.74 7.17
CA GLU A 183 4.74 9.68 6.24
C GLU A 183 5.86 8.64 6.18
N HIS A 184 5.62 7.41 6.63
CA HIS A 184 6.61 6.34 6.78
C HIS A 184 6.21 5.04 6.04
N GLU A 185 5.21 5.06 5.18
CA GLU A 185 4.70 3.86 4.50
C GLU A 185 5.79 3.10 3.71
N LEU A 186 6.68 3.82 3.00
CA LEU A 186 7.76 3.14 2.28
C LEU A 186 8.87 2.62 3.21
N GLN A 187 9.08 3.23 4.39
CA GLN A 187 9.95 2.65 5.42
C GLN A 187 9.34 1.37 5.99
N ASP A 188 8.02 1.35 6.21
CA ASP A 188 7.32 0.13 6.62
C ASP A 188 7.41 -0.97 5.55
N VAL A 189 7.34 -0.60 4.27
CA VAL A 189 7.60 -1.54 3.16
C VAL A 189 9.01 -2.12 3.26
N ILE A 190 10.03 -1.29 3.45
CA ILE A 190 11.44 -1.74 3.59
C ILE A 190 11.57 -2.71 4.76
N ARG A 191 11.00 -2.37 5.92
CA ARG A 191 11.00 -3.23 7.11
C ARG A 191 10.36 -4.60 6.82
N ARG A 192 9.19 -4.61 6.19
CA ARG A 192 8.51 -5.86 5.80
C ARG A 192 9.32 -6.66 4.78
N LEU A 193 9.92 -6.01 3.80
CA LEU A 193 10.80 -6.65 2.83
C LEU A 193 12.00 -7.33 3.50
N SER A 194 12.61 -6.70 4.51
CA SER A 194 13.76 -7.25 5.21
C SER A 194 13.46 -8.59 5.92
N ILE A 195 12.19 -8.81 6.28
CA ILE A 195 11.72 -10.08 6.87
C ILE A 195 11.31 -11.05 5.77
N LEU A 196 10.45 -10.61 4.84
CA LEU A 196 9.83 -11.48 3.83
C LEU A 196 10.84 -12.06 2.83
N THR A 197 11.90 -11.32 2.51
CA THR A 197 12.99 -11.81 1.63
C THR A 197 13.91 -12.84 2.29
N GLN A 198 13.67 -13.20 3.54
CA GLN A 198 14.35 -14.31 4.23
C GLN A 198 13.48 -15.57 4.31
N VAL A 199 12.23 -15.50 3.87
CA VAL A 199 11.25 -16.58 3.95
C VAL A 199 11.18 -17.30 2.62
N ASP A 200 11.30 -18.62 2.61
CA ASP A 200 11.31 -19.40 1.37
C ASP A 200 9.96 -19.38 0.62
N ASP A 201 8.85 -19.30 1.34
CA ASP A 201 7.50 -19.26 0.77
C ASP A 201 6.59 -18.29 1.56
N ILE A 202 6.41 -17.10 1.02
CA ILE A 202 5.61 -16.03 1.62
C ILE A 202 4.13 -16.40 1.68
N ILE A 203 3.62 -17.09 0.67
CA ILE A 203 2.23 -17.55 0.62
C ILE A 203 1.96 -18.56 1.74
N ALA A 204 2.84 -19.54 1.90
CA ALA A 204 2.72 -20.52 2.98
C ALA A 204 2.79 -19.89 4.37
N LEU A 205 3.64 -18.85 4.53
CA LEU A 205 3.74 -18.10 5.78
C LEU A 205 2.47 -17.33 6.08
N ARG A 206 1.92 -16.59 5.12
CA ARG A 206 0.66 -15.82 5.26
C ARG A 206 -0.54 -16.72 5.57
N ASN A 207 -0.66 -17.84 4.86
CA ASN A 207 -1.72 -18.82 5.13
C ASN A 207 -1.64 -19.39 6.55
N LYS A 208 -0.43 -19.55 7.08
CA LYS A 208 -0.26 -19.96 8.48
C LYS A 208 -0.67 -18.88 9.45
N GLU A 209 -0.32 -17.61 9.18
CA GLU A 209 -0.76 -16.47 10.01
C GLU A 209 -2.28 -16.38 10.06
N ASP A 210 -2.97 -16.51 8.91
CA ASP A 210 -4.43 -16.50 8.85
C ASP A 210 -5.02 -17.63 9.68
N THR A 211 -4.47 -18.85 9.59
CA THR A 211 -4.90 -20.00 10.40
C THR A 211 -4.70 -19.74 11.88
N ASP A 212 -3.57 -19.20 12.29
CA ASP A 212 -3.27 -18.87 13.68
C ASP A 212 -4.22 -17.78 14.21
N GLN A 213 -4.56 -16.80 13.37
CA GLN A 213 -5.52 -15.74 13.66
C GLN A 213 -6.94 -16.29 13.83
N GLU A 214 -7.39 -17.17 12.96
CA GLU A 214 -8.71 -17.84 13.06
C GLU A 214 -8.80 -18.63 14.37
N GLN A 215 -7.81 -19.45 14.68
CA GLN A 215 -7.75 -20.21 15.93
C GLN A 215 -7.77 -19.32 17.18
N TYR A 216 -7.08 -18.18 17.10
CA TYR A 216 -7.14 -17.18 18.17
C TYR A 216 -8.54 -16.65 18.36
N PHE A 217 -9.23 -16.23 17.29
CA PHE A 217 -10.60 -15.73 17.38
C PHE A 217 -11.58 -16.78 17.88
N GLU A 218 -11.45 -18.03 17.49
CA GLU A 218 -12.27 -19.11 18.02
C GLU A 218 -12.10 -19.26 19.54
N LYS A 219 -10.86 -19.28 20.01
CA LYS A 219 -10.54 -19.36 21.46
C LYS A 219 -11.12 -18.17 22.22
N VAL A 220 -10.94 -16.96 21.71
CA VAL A 220 -11.47 -15.74 22.31
C VAL A 220 -13.00 -15.74 22.34
N ASN A 221 -13.65 -16.15 21.26
CA ASN A 221 -15.11 -16.21 21.20
C ASN A 221 -15.69 -17.29 22.17
N ALA A 222 -15.03 -18.44 22.26
CA ALA A 222 -15.42 -19.47 23.22
C ALA A 222 -15.28 -18.95 24.67
N TRP A 223 -14.18 -18.26 24.98
CA TRP A 223 -13.96 -17.67 26.28
C TRP A 223 -14.99 -16.57 26.63
N LYS A 224 -15.27 -15.66 25.67
CA LYS A 224 -16.34 -14.65 25.82
C LYS A 224 -17.68 -15.29 26.15
N LYS A 225 -18.06 -16.34 25.41
CA LYS A 225 -19.31 -17.07 25.64
C LYS A 225 -19.35 -17.70 27.03
N GLN A 226 -18.26 -18.32 27.46
CA GLN A 226 -18.15 -18.93 28.79
C GLN A 226 -18.31 -17.91 29.93
N HIS A 227 -17.83 -16.67 29.74
CA HIS A 227 -17.86 -15.61 30.76
C HIS A 227 -19.00 -14.62 30.55
N ASN A 228 -19.95 -14.90 29.65
CA ASN A 228 -21.08 -14.03 29.31
C ASN A 228 -20.66 -12.59 28.96
N ILE A 229 -19.58 -12.44 28.17
CA ILE A 229 -19.07 -11.13 27.74
C ILE A 229 -19.66 -10.78 26.38
N SER A 230 -20.37 -9.63 26.33
CA SER A 230 -20.87 -9.05 25.08
C SER A 230 -20.03 -7.85 24.67
N MET A 231 -19.84 -7.65 23.37
CA MET A 231 -19.21 -6.45 22.83
C MET A 231 -19.98 -5.16 23.12
N PHE A 232 -21.24 -5.29 23.56
CA PHE A 232 -22.10 -4.16 23.95
C PHE A 232 -22.05 -3.88 25.47
N ASP A 233 -21.25 -4.63 26.25
CA ASP A 233 -21.11 -4.37 27.69
C ASP A 233 -20.34 -3.06 27.87
N SER A 234 -20.84 -2.20 28.78
CA SER A 234 -20.17 -0.93 29.09
C SER A 234 -18.75 -1.09 29.67
N ASP A 235 -18.43 -2.27 30.20
CA ASP A 235 -17.14 -2.65 30.76
C ASP A 235 -16.40 -3.69 29.92
N TYR A 236 -16.75 -3.79 28.63
CA TYR A 236 -16.17 -4.77 27.68
C TYR A 236 -14.64 -4.75 27.67
N ALA A 237 -14.04 -3.56 27.55
CA ALA A 237 -12.58 -3.42 27.52
C ALA A 237 -11.91 -3.92 28.81
N VAL A 238 -12.54 -3.67 29.97
CA VAL A 238 -12.04 -4.15 31.26
C VAL A 238 -12.12 -5.67 31.34
N LYS A 239 -13.25 -6.25 30.95
CA LYS A 239 -13.44 -7.70 30.90
C LYS A 239 -12.44 -8.37 29.94
N MET A 240 -12.21 -7.77 28.76
CA MET A 240 -11.27 -8.31 27.78
C MET A 240 -9.80 -8.31 28.24
N ARG A 241 -9.40 -7.42 29.14
CA ARG A 241 -8.05 -7.46 29.75
C ARG A 241 -7.79 -8.75 30.55
N ALA A 242 -8.83 -9.42 30.98
CA ALA A 242 -8.72 -10.72 31.67
C ALA A 242 -8.68 -11.93 30.72
N CYS A 243 -8.77 -11.70 29.41
CA CYS A 243 -8.68 -12.76 28.41
C CYS A 243 -7.27 -13.39 28.45
N PRO A 244 -7.16 -14.70 28.63
CA PRO A 244 -5.84 -15.34 28.75
C PRO A 244 -5.13 -15.53 27.40
N PHE A 245 -5.83 -15.32 26.29
CA PHE A 245 -5.28 -15.50 24.96
C PHE A 245 -4.64 -14.21 24.47
N LYS A 246 -3.46 -14.33 23.87
CA LYS A 246 -2.79 -13.22 23.17
C LYS A 246 -2.98 -13.40 21.68
N PRO A 247 -3.20 -12.32 20.91
CA PRO A 247 -3.25 -12.40 19.47
C PRO A 247 -1.92 -12.93 18.93
N PRO A 248 -1.93 -13.73 17.85
CA PRO A 248 -0.70 -14.06 17.13
C PRO A 248 -0.08 -12.75 16.61
N VAL A 249 1.24 -12.71 16.60
CA VAL A 249 1.97 -11.56 16.07
C VAL A 249 2.07 -11.76 14.56
N ALA A 250 1.35 -10.94 13.79
CA ALA A 250 1.49 -10.93 12.35
C ALA A 250 2.82 -10.28 11.92
N ILE A 251 3.35 -10.66 10.77
CA ILE A 251 4.59 -10.06 10.22
C ILE A 251 4.41 -8.54 10.06
N ASP A 252 3.22 -8.10 9.71
CA ASP A 252 2.91 -6.68 9.56
C ASP A 252 2.89 -5.90 10.91
N ASP A 253 2.82 -6.63 12.03
CA ASP A 253 2.79 -6.07 13.39
C ASP A 253 4.13 -6.22 14.14
N ILE A 254 5.11 -6.95 13.55
CA ILE A 254 6.44 -7.06 14.14
C ILE A 254 7.09 -5.67 14.14
N GLU A 255 7.30 -5.11 15.34
CA GLU A 255 7.92 -3.79 15.60
C GLU A 255 7.03 -2.55 15.48
N LYS A 256 5.72 -2.65 15.36
CA LYS A 256 4.92 -1.50 15.78
C LYS A 256 5.12 -1.33 17.28
N PRO A 257 5.63 -0.17 17.77
CA PRO A 257 5.51 0.11 19.19
C PRO A 257 4.02 -0.02 19.54
N TYR A 258 3.72 -0.69 20.64
CA TYR A 258 2.35 -0.90 21.10
C TYR A 258 1.69 0.48 21.27
N GLU A 259 1.04 0.95 20.21
CA GLU A 259 0.12 2.07 20.31
C GLU A 259 -1.08 1.52 21.07
N GLU A 260 -1.30 2.03 22.28
CA GLU A 260 -2.56 1.79 22.99
C GLU A 260 -3.70 2.03 21.99
N PRO A 261 -4.69 1.12 21.91
CA PRO A 261 -5.78 1.28 20.98
C PRO A 261 -6.36 2.67 21.20
N ILE A 262 -6.31 3.50 20.16
CA ILE A 262 -6.99 4.79 20.14
C ILE A 262 -8.44 4.47 20.46
N GLU A 263 -8.92 4.93 21.62
CA GLU A 263 -10.33 4.87 21.96
C GLU A 263 -11.05 5.66 20.86
N LEU A 264 -11.65 4.95 19.92
CA LEU A 264 -12.57 5.54 18.97
C LEU A 264 -13.80 5.97 19.78
N PHE A 265 -13.74 7.16 20.34
CA PHE A 265 -14.92 7.88 20.79
C PHE A 265 -15.77 8.18 19.57
N PHE A 266 -16.71 7.31 19.27
CA PHE A 266 -17.87 7.70 18.50
C PHE A 266 -18.70 8.62 19.38
N ASP A 267 -18.46 9.92 19.29
CA ASP A 267 -19.45 10.91 19.72
C ASP A 267 -20.66 10.79 18.80
N MET A 268 -21.62 10.00 19.23
CA MET A 268 -22.98 10.07 18.71
C MET A 268 -23.69 11.17 19.48
N ASN A 269 -23.72 12.37 18.94
CA ASN A 269 -24.71 13.42 19.18
C ASN A 269 -25.38 13.79 17.87
#